data_7729d166c752a3abd1c7f977cded0cc2
#
_entry.id   7729d166c752a3abd1c7f977cded0cc2
#
_cell.length_a   1.000
_cell.length_b   1.000
_cell.length_c   1.000
_cell.angle_alpha   90.00
_cell.angle_beta   90.00
_cell.angle_gamma   90.00
#
_symmetry.space_group_name_H-M   'P 1'
#
loop_
_entity.id
_entity.type
_entity.pdbx_description
1 polymer ?
#
loop_
_entity_poly.entity_id
_entity_poly.type
_entity_poly.pdbx_seq_one_letter_code
_entity_poly.pdbx_strand_id
1 'polypeptide(L)'
;MGKSTGKKVMKNEDGDDCDGWWWLVHKNIGASFLCIAVFAFLVRVAVSFHPYSGAGNPPKYGDYEAQRHWMEITLNLPAKEWYRNSTTNDLNYWGLDYPPLTAYQSYVHGLFLRIFHPESVSLFTSRGHESYFGKLLMRWTVLSSDILFLFPAVFCFVVVYYTGRGRRSDIAWLIAMILLNPCLILIDHGHFQYNCISLGLTIGAVAAILSDKELVACVLFSLALNHKQMSAYFAPAFFSHLLGKCLRRRNPILEVSKLGLAVVGTFAIVWWPYIHSMDAFLGVLSRLAPFERGLYEDYVANFWCTTSVLIKWKRLFTIKSMKLLSFWATILTCLPSMIQQIWSPSNLGFLYGLLNSSFSFYLFSFQVHEKSILLPLLPASLLALEEPFHFRWLTHYALLSMFPLMCRDKLILPYMALFALFYLLYYAPGGREDTRKMQSPSSLRSFMLSFLVLCSLFLHLVYITLHPLTSILSSLKQ
;
A
#
# COMPACT_ATOMS: atom_id res chain seq x y z
N MET A 1 9.85 40.41 -58.03
CA MET A 1 11.04 39.66 -57.52
C MET A 1 10.98 39.68 -56.00
N GLY A 2 10.49 38.66 -55.38
CA GLY A 2 10.40 38.52 -53.92
C GLY A 2 10.58 37.04 -53.58
N LYS A 3 11.73 36.68 -53.05
CA LYS A 3 12.07 35.30 -52.65
C LYS A 3 11.29 34.92 -51.38
N SER A 4 10.38 33.96 -51.55
CA SER A 4 9.76 33.24 -50.47
C SER A 4 10.79 32.25 -49.85
N THR A 5 11.22 32.49 -48.61
CA THR A 5 12.00 31.55 -47.84
C THR A 5 11.06 30.56 -47.16
N GLY A 6 10.90 29.41 -47.78
CA GLY A 6 10.19 28.28 -47.18
C GLY A 6 10.91 27.77 -45.92
N LYS A 7 10.25 27.89 -44.78
CA LYS A 7 10.64 27.14 -43.56
C LYS A 7 10.38 25.66 -43.84
N LYS A 8 11.48 24.90 -44.02
CA LYS A 8 11.47 23.44 -43.96
C LYS A 8 11.05 23.04 -42.53
N VAL A 9 9.82 22.59 -42.40
CA VAL A 9 9.40 21.80 -41.24
C VAL A 9 10.16 20.48 -41.33
N MET A 10 11.16 20.29 -40.47
CA MET A 10 11.75 18.99 -40.23
C MET A 10 10.64 18.09 -39.68
N LYS A 11 10.09 17.21 -40.50
CA LYS A 11 9.45 15.99 -40.06
C LYS A 11 10.56 15.13 -39.43
N ASN A 12 10.53 14.92 -38.15
CA ASN A 12 11.19 13.78 -37.54
C ASN A 12 10.41 12.54 -37.98
N GLU A 13 10.87 11.91 -39.04
CA GLU A 13 10.62 10.51 -39.32
C GLU A 13 11.53 9.71 -38.38
N ASP A 14 11.04 9.37 -37.22
CA ASP A 14 11.49 8.26 -36.39
C ASP A 14 10.31 7.84 -35.55
N GLY A 15 9.33 7.23 -36.23
CA GLY A 15 8.32 6.37 -35.63
C GLY A 15 8.94 4.97 -35.40
N ASP A 16 10.11 4.91 -34.81
CA ASP A 16 10.60 3.66 -34.25
C ASP A 16 9.80 3.39 -32.99
N ASP A 17 8.98 2.34 -33.04
CA ASP A 17 8.51 1.62 -31.86
C ASP A 17 9.75 1.23 -31.06
N CYS A 18 10.13 2.06 -30.09
CA CYS A 18 11.33 1.85 -29.29
C CYS A 18 11.13 0.54 -28.54
N ASP A 19 11.73 -0.54 -29.03
CA ASP A 19 11.65 -1.86 -28.43
C ASP A 19 12.06 -1.72 -26.95
N GLY A 20 11.15 -2.07 -26.05
CA GLY A 20 11.35 -1.94 -24.60
C GLY A 20 12.62 -2.67 -24.15
N TRP A 21 12.98 -3.75 -24.84
CA TRP A 21 14.23 -4.50 -24.60
C TRP A 21 15.47 -3.68 -24.98
N TRP A 22 15.48 -3.03 -26.15
CA TRP A 22 16.57 -2.16 -26.59
C TRP A 22 16.77 -0.99 -25.60
N TRP A 23 15.67 -0.38 -25.18
CA TRP A 23 15.68 0.70 -24.18
C TRP A 23 16.29 0.24 -22.84
N LEU A 24 15.89 -0.94 -22.32
CA LEU A 24 16.43 -1.52 -21.09
C LEU A 24 17.95 -1.73 -21.16
N VAL A 25 18.44 -2.31 -22.28
CA VAL A 25 19.86 -2.64 -22.47
C VAL A 25 20.68 -1.37 -22.65
N HIS A 26 20.32 -0.49 -23.58
CA HIS A 26 21.10 0.71 -23.90
C HIS A 26 21.09 1.76 -22.78
N LYS A 27 19.99 1.92 -22.07
CA LYS A 27 19.92 2.80 -20.90
C LYS A 27 20.45 2.15 -19.62
N ASN A 28 20.86 0.87 -19.64
CA ASN A 28 21.29 0.11 -18.46
C ASN A 28 20.28 0.19 -17.29
N ILE A 29 18.98 0.29 -17.58
CA ILE A 29 17.93 0.37 -16.58
C ILE A 29 17.84 -0.91 -15.77
N GLY A 30 18.00 -2.08 -16.43
CA GLY A 30 18.01 -3.38 -15.76
C GLY A 30 19.11 -3.49 -14.69
N ALA A 31 20.35 -3.05 -15.02
CA ALA A 31 21.45 -3.04 -14.05
C ALA A 31 21.17 -2.06 -12.89
N SER A 32 20.66 -0.86 -13.20
CA SER A 32 20.28 0.10 -12.16
C SER A 32 19.18 -0.44 -11.25
N PHE A 33 18.16 -1.09 -11.83
CA PHE A 33 17.11 -1.75 -11.07
C PHE A 33 17.67 -2.83 -10.15
N LEU A 34 18.51 -3.71 -10.66
CA LEU A 34 19.10 -4.82 -9.89
C LEU A 34 19.93 -4.29 -8.70
N CYS A 35 20.79 -3.28 -8.91
CA CYS A 35 21.57 -2.68 -7.84
C CYS A 35 20.68 -2.06 -6.75
N ILE A 36 19.65 -1.32 -7.16
CA ILE A 36 18.71 -0.71 -6.21
C ILE A 36 17.87 -1.77 -5.49
N ALA A 37 17.42 -2.81 -6.21
CA ALA A 37 16.66 -3.91 -5.64
C ALA A 37 17.48 -4.69 -4.60
N VAL A 38 18.75 -4.99 -4.87
CA VAL A 38 19.66 -5.63 -3.90
C VAL A 38 19.85 -4.72 -2.68
N PHE A 39 20.10 -3.44 -2.86
CA PHE A 39 20.21 -2.51 -1.75
C PHE A 39 18.91 -2.42 -0.93
N ALA A 40 17.76 -2.31 -1.61
CA ALA A 40 16.45 -2.29 -0.96
C ALA A 40 16.15 -3.60 -0.19
N PHE A 41 16.60 -4.74 -0.71
CA PHE A 41 16.53 -6.02 -0.01
C PHE A 41 17.38 -6.03 1.26
N LEU A 42 18.64 -5.58 1.18
CA LEU A 42 19.54 -5.50 2.35
C LEU A 42 19.00 -4.58 3.43
N VAL A 43 18.41 -3.43 3.06
CA VAL A 43 17.73 -2.53 4.02
C VAL A 43 16.57 -3.24 4.72
N ARG A 44 15.77 -4.03 4.00
CA ARG A 44 14.68 -4.84 4.58
C ARG A 44 15.19 -5.90 5.54
N VAL A 45 16.27 -6.58 5.17
CA VAL A 45 16.95 -7.55 6.05
C VAL A 45 17.41 -6.85 7.33
N ALA A 46 18.05 -5.69 7.24
CA ALA A 46 18.50 -4.94 8.40
C ALA A 46 17.34 -4.56 9.34
N VAL A 47 16.23 -4.06 8.79
CA VAL A 47 15.01 -3.75 9.58
C VAL A 47 14.41 -5.01 10.21
N SER A 48 14.46 -6.15 9.53
CA SER A 48 13.90 -7.43 9.99
C SER A 48 14.61 -8.00 11.25
N PHE A 49 15.80 -7.55 11.59
CA PHE A 49 16.46 -7.93 12.85
C PHE A 49 15.86 -7.24 14.09
N HIS A 50 15.16 -6.12 13.90
CA HIS A 50 14.53 -5.39 15.00
C HIS A 50 13.29 -6.13 15.57
N PRO A 51 12.72 -5.67 16.69
CA PRO A 51 11.47 -6.19 17.23
C PRO A 51 10.33 -6.15 16.22
N TYR A 52 9.18 -6.69 16.59
CA TYR A 52 7.97 -6.76 15.80
C TYR A 52 6.74 -6.40 16.66
N SER A 53 5.61 -6.20 16.02
CA SER A 53 4.36 -5.87 16.69
C SER A 53 3.99 -6.91 17.76
N GLY A 54 3.86 -6.45 18.99
CA GLY A 54 3.42 -7.24 20.13
C GLY A 54 4.45 -8.21 20.72
N ALA A 55 5.73 -8.11 20.32
CA ALA A 55 6.79 -8.95 20.88
C ALA A 55 6.84 -8.84 22.41
N GLY A 56 6.74 -10.00 23.09
CA GLY A 56 6.77 -10.08 24.56
C GLY A 56 5.53 -9.55 25.28
N ASN A 57 4.38 -9.36 24.59
CA ASN A 57 3.15 -8.78 25.17
C ASN A 57 2.00 -9.80 25.19
N PRO A 58 1.99 -10.80 26.11
CA PRO A 58 0.87 -11.71 26.25
C PRO A 58 -0.38 -10.98 26.78
N PRO A 59 -1.61 -11.54 26.66
CA PRO A 59 -1.93 -12.86 26.07
C PRO A 59 -2.15 -12.84 24.56
N LYS A 60 -2.35 -11.66 23.96
CA LYS A 60 -2.70 -11.55 22.52
C LYS A 60 -1.50 -11.30 21.61
N TYR A 61 -0.42 -10.72 22.16
CA TYR A 61 0.71 -10.29 21.34
C TYR A 61 0.27 -9.21 20.30
N GLY A 62 0.70 -9.26 19.04
CA GLY A 62 0.36 -8.27 18.04
C GLY A 62 0.14 -8.86 16.65
N ASP A 63 0.32 -8.04 15.62
CA ASP A 63 0.10 -8.45 14.22
C ASP A 63 1.02 -9.62 13.79
N TYR A 64 2.21 -9.73 14.36
CA TYR A 64 3.09 -10.88 14.11
C TYR A 64 2.42 -12.20 14.51
N GLU A 65 1.85 -12.24 15.71
CA GLU A 65 1.14 -13.41 16.18
C GLU A 65 -0.13 -13.67 15.37
N ALA A 66 -0.85 -12.62 14.97
CA ALA A 66 -2.01 -12.77 14.09
C ALA A 66 -1.63 -13.50 12.80
N GLN A 67 -0.54 -13.08 12.13
CA GLN A 67 -0.07 -13.71 10.90
C GLN A 67 0.43 -15.14 11.14
N ARG A 68 1.16 -15.38 12.23
CA ARG A 68 1.59 -16.72 12.62
C ARG A 68 0.38 -17.65 12.88
N HIS A 69 -0.61 -17.15 13.63
CA HIS A 69 -1.81 -17.91 13.94
C HIS A 69 -2.64 -18.22 12.70
N TRP A 70 -2.69 -17.32 11.71
CA TRP A 70 -3.34 -17.63 10.43
C TRP A 70 -2.62 -18.77 9.68
N MET A 71 -1.28 -18.85 9.76
CA MET A 71 -0.53 -19.99 9.23
C MET A 71 -0.85 -21.29 9.99
N GLU A 72 -0.97 -21.21 11.31
CA GLU A 72 -1.40 -22.33 12.15
C GLU A 72 -2.78 -22.86 11.74
N ILE A 73 -3.79 -21.97 11.69
CA ILE A 73 -5.16 -22.35 11.37
C ILE A 73 -5.25 -22.91 9.94
N THR A 74 -4.70 -22.21 8.98
CA THR A 74 -4.83 -22.59 7.56
C THR A 74 -4.10 -23.90 7.25
N LEU A 75 -3.05 -24.21 7.96
CA LEU A 75 -2.26 -25.43 7.81
C LEU A 75 -2.96 -26.66 8.40
N ASN A 76 -3.61 -26.49 9.55
CA ASN A 76 -4.12 -27.61 10.36
C ASN A 76 -5.62 -27.84 10.24
N LEU A 77 -6.39 -26.88 9.69
CA LEU A 77 -7.83 -26.98 9.54
C LEU A 77 -8.24 -26.99 8.05
N PRO A 78 -9.37 -27.62 7.71
CA PRO A 78 -9.89 -27.55 6.35
C PRO A 78 -10.35 -26.13 6.00
N ALA A 79 -10.26 -25.73 4.74
CA ALA A 79 -10.54 -24.36 4.28
C ALA A 79 -11.92 -23.84 4.70
N LYS A 80 -12.92 -24.71 4.81
CA LYS A 80 -14.29 -24.36 5.24
C LYS A 80 -14.38 -23.85 6.69
N GLU A 81 -13.38 -24.17 7.52
CA GLU A 81 -13.33 -23.79 8.94
C GLU A 81 -12.51 -22.53 9.21
N TRP A 82 -11.74 -22.04 8.25
CA TRP A 82 -10.81 -20.91 8.46
C TRP A 82 -11.51 -19.64 8.97
N TYR A 83 -12.77 -19.41 8.56
CA TYR A 83 -13.56 -18.22 8.94
C TYR A 83 -14.70 -18.55 9.91
N ARG A 84 -14.77 -19.79 10.40
CA ARG A 84 -15.84 -20.26 11.29
C ARG A 84 -15.34 -20.35 12.73
N ASN A 85 -16.17 -19.85 13.65
CA ASN A 85 -15.91 -20.07 15.08
C ASN A 85 -16.19 -21.53 15.46
N SER A 86 -15.23 -22.20 16.06
CA SER A 86 -15.33 -23.60 16.48
C SER A 86 -14.45 -23.85 17.71
N THR A 87 -14.52 -25.05 18.27
CA THR A 87 -13.61 -25.48 19.36
C THR A 87 -12.15 -25.52 18.95
N THR A 88 -11.88 -25.66 17.64
CA THR A 88 -10.53 -25.71 17.07
C THR A 88 -10.07 -24.35 16.52
N ASN A 89 -10.99 -23.41 16.26
CA ASN A 89 -10.73 -22.09 15.73
C ASN A 89 -11.50 -21.02 16.51
N ASP A 90 -10.88 -20.45 17.53
CA ASP A 90 -11.43 -19.33 18.29
C ASP A 90 -11.19 -18.01 17.57
N LEU A 91 -12.24 -17.45 16.95
CA LEU A 91 -12.18 -16.20 16.22
C LEU A 91 -11.85 -14.97 17.12
N ASN A 92 -11.95 -15.08 18.44
CA ASN A 92 -11.53 -14.01 19.36
C ASN A 92 -10.01 -13.97 19.56
N TYR A 93 -9.31 -15.07 19.25
CA TYR A 93 -7.86 -15.14 19.25
C TYR A 93 -7.33 -15.02 17.82
N TRP A 94 -7.19 -13.79 17.32
CA TRP A 94 -6.66 -13.50 15.98
C TRP A 94 -7.37 -14.28 14.85
N GLY A 95 -8.70 -14.42 14.92
CA GLY A 95 -9.48 -15.03 13.83
C GLY A 95 -9.23 -14.31 12.50
N LEU A 96 -9.16 -15.08 11.43
CA LEU A 96 -8.90 -14.59 10.09
C LEU A 96 -9.91 -13.52 9.68
N ASP A 97 -9.44 -12.32 9.28
CA ASP A 97 -10.26 -11.15 8.94
C ASP A 97 -9.85 -10.49 7.60
N TYR A 98 -9.00 -11.16 6.83
CA TYR A 98 -8.65 -10.80 5.45
C TYR A 98 -9.27 -11.78 4.44
N PRO A 99 -9.41 -11.36 3.15
CA PRO A 99 -10.03 -12.18 2.11
C PRO A 99 -9.29 -13.52 1.86
N PRO A 100 -9.94 -14.47 1.15
CA PRO A 100 -9.43 -15.84 1.01
C PRO A 100 -8.02 -15.99 0.41
N LEU A 101 -7.57 -15.06 -0.44
CA LEU A 101 -6.20 -15.13 -0.99
C LEU A 101 -5.14 -14.97 0.10
N THR A 102 -5.40 -14.18 1.16
CA THR A 102 -4.52 -14.11 2.34
C THR A 102 -4.50 -15.43 3.10
N ALA A 103 -5.63 -16.11 3.19
CA ALA A 103 -5.65 -17.44 3.81
C ALA A 103 -4.80 -18.46 3.02
N TYR A 104 -4.87 -18.44 1.69
CA TYR A 104 -4.00 -19.30 0.86
C TYR A 104 -2.52 -18.92 0.98
N GLN A 105 -2.20 -17.63 1.03
CA GLN A 105 -0.84 -17.15 1.29
C GLN A 105 -0.36 -17.66 2.66
N SER A 106 -1.18 -17.55 3.70
CA SER A 106 -0.86 -18.05 5.04
C SER A 106 -0.65 -19.57 5.03
N TYR A 107 -1.44 -20.32 4.28
CA TYR A 107 -1.25 -21.75 4.10
C TYR A 107 0.11 -22.09 3.47
N VAL A 108 0.49 -21.40 2.38
CA VAL A 108 1.78 -21.63 1.70
C VAL A 108 2.96 -21.29 2.63
N HIS A 109 2.88 -20.17 3.34
CA HIS A 109 3.92 -19.80 4.33
C HIS A 109 3.93 -20.74 5.52
N GLY A 110 2.77 -21.23 5.96
CA GLY A 110 2.65 -22.26 6.99
C GLY A 110 3.31 -23.56 6.59
N LEU A 111 3.17 -24.00 5.32
CA LEU A 111 3.89 -25.17 4.81
C LEU A 111 5.41 -24.99 4.88
N PHE A 112 5.90 -23.80 4.51
CA PHE A 112 7.31 -23.46 4.62
C PHE A 112 7.80 -23.55 6.09
N LEU A 113 7.07 -22.95 7.03
CA LEU A 113 7.43 -23.01 8.44
C LEU A 113 7.37 -24.46 8.96
N ARG A 114 6.37 -25.25 8.57
CA ARG A 114 6.26 -26.66 9.00
C ARG A 114 7.45 -27.51 8.61
N ILE A 115 8.07 -27.23 7.47
CA ILE A 115 9.26 -27.96 7.00
C ILE A 115 10.48 -27.64 7.89
N PHE A 116 10.69 -26.36 8.25
CA PHE A 116 11.90 -25.92 8.93
C PHE A 116 11.75 -25.73 10.43
N HIS A 117 10.52 -25.47 10.93
CA HIS A 117 10.24 -25.18 12.33
C HIS A 117 8.78 -25.52 12.69
N PRO A 118 8.41 -26.82 12.74
CA PRO A 118 7.03 -27.27 12.92
C PRO A 118 6.38 -26.75 14.21
N GLU A 119 7.17 -26.52 15.26
CA GLU A 119 6.69 -26.01 16.56
C GLU A 119 5.99 -24.65 16.44
N SER A 120 6.40 -23.81 15.48
CA SER A 120 5.83 -22.47 15.28
C SER A 120 4.43 -22.46 14.65
N VAL A 121 3.96 -23.60 14.12
CA VAL A 121 2.66 -23.74 13.45
C VAL A 121 1.84 -24.93 13.95
N SER A 122 2.22 -25.51 15.08
CA SER A 122 1.49 -26.61 15.72
C SER A 122 0.18 -26.13 16.33
N LEU A 123 -0.92 -26.81 16.07
CA LEU A 123 -2.26 -26.40 16.51
C LEU A 123 -2.32 -26.27 18.05
N PHE A 124 -2.82 -25.16 18.54
CA PHE A 124 -2.94 -24.72 19.95
C PHE A 124 -1.60 -24.48 20.68
N THR A 125 -0.61 -25.32 20.50
CA THR A 125 0.65 -25.27 21.27
C THR A 125 1.59 -24.19 20.79
N SER A 126 1.39 -23.65 19.58
CA SER A 126 2.21 -22.58 19.02
C SER A 126 1.69 -21.17 19.33
N ARG A 127 0.59 -21.02 20.06
CA ARG A 127 0.06 -19.70 20.45
C ARG A 127 1.08 -18.92 21.26
N GLY A 128 1.42 -17.71 20.76
CA GLY A 128 2.45 -16.88 21.39
C GLY A 128 3.86 -17.45 21.28
N HIS A 129 4.12 -18.32 20.29
CA HIS A 129 5.44 -18.88 20.08
C HIS A 129 6.45 -17.81 19.68
N GLU A 130 7.42 -17.54 20.55
CA GLU A 130 8.50 -16.57 20.32
C GLU A 130 9.84 -17.30 20.38
N SER A 131 10.44 -17.56 19.22
CA SER A 131 11.79 -18.11 19.10
C SER A 131 12.60 -17.29 18.10
N TYR A 132 13.92 -17.22 18.27
CA TYR A 132 14.80 -16.50 17.36
C TYR A 132 14.74 -17.10 15.94
N PHE A 133 14.79 -18.42 15.82
CA PHE A 133 14.76 -19.10 14.53
C PHE A 133 13.38 -18.99 13.86
N GLY A 134 12.29 -19.15 14.62
CA GLY A 134 10.92 -18.90 14.12
C GLY A 134 10.75 -17.46 13.60
N LYS A 135 11.30 -16.47 14.33
CA LYS A 135 11.30 -15.08 13.88
C LYS A 135 12.02 -14.91 12.53
N LEU A 136 13.20 -15.50 12.35
CA LEU A 136 13.94 -15.41 11.10
C LEU A 136 13.15 -16.01 9.93
N LEU A 137 12.55 -17.18 10.12
CA LEU A 137 11.72 -17.82 9.09
C LEU A 137 10.48 -16.98 8.75
N MET A 138 9.79 -16.45 9.75
CA MET A 138 8.66 -15.53 9.55
C MET A 138 9.10 -14.29 8.77
N ARG A 139 10.23 -13.67 9.12
CA ARG A 139 10.78 -12.51 8.38
C ARG A 139 11.12 -12.87 6.93
N TRP A 140 11.63 -14.09 6.72
CA TRP A 140 11.94 -14.58 5.37
C TRP A 140 10.68 -14.69 4.50
N THR A 141 9.51 -15.05 5.05
CA THR A 141 8.27 -15.11 4.27
C THR A 141 7.84 -13.73 3.76
N VAL A 142 8.07 -12.66 4.51
CA VAL A 142 7.80 -11.29 4.04
C VAL A 142 8.82 -10.87 2.98
N LEU A 143 10.11 -11.13 3.20
CA LEU A 143 11.18 -10.81 2.25
C LEU A 143 10.98 -11.51 0.89
N SER A 144 10.63 -12.79 0.91
CA SER A 144 10.32 -13.53 -0.33
C SER A 144 9.08 -12.99 -1.05
N SER A 145 8.09 -12.52 -0.31
CA SER A 145 6.89 -11.88 -0.88
C SER A 145 7.23 -10.58 -1.62
N ASP A 146 8.15 -9.75 -1.11
CA ASP A 146 8.64 -8.57 -1.81
C ASP A 146 9.30 -8.92 -3.15
N ILE A 147 10.18 -9.94 -3.14
CA ILE A 147 10.90 -10.39 -4.34
C ILE A 147 9.92 -10.94 -5.38
N LEU A 148 8.87 -11.64 -4.96
CA LEU A 148 7.92 -12.30 -5.86
C LEU A 148 6.85 -11.36 -6.41
N PHE A 149 6.42 -10.36 -5.62
CA PHE A 149 5.27 -9.52 -5.99
C PHE A 149 5.66 -8.05 -6.23
N LEU A 150 6.29 -7.40 -5.24
CA LEU A 150 6.51 -5.95 -5.30
C LEU A 150 7.61 -5.58 -6.30
N PHE A 151 8.77 -6.21 -6.22
CA PHE A 151 9.93 -5.85 -7.06
C PHE A 151 9.65 -6.05 -8.55
N PRO A 152 9.11 -7.20 -9.00
CA PRO A 152 8.76 -7.38 -10.41
C PRO A 152 7.68 -6.43 -10.89
N ALA A 153 6.69 -6.13 -10.05
CA ALA A 153 5.62 -5.18 -10.41
C ALA A 153 6.17 -3.76 -10.60
N VAL A 154 7.08 -3.29 -9.73
CA VAL A 154 7.76 -1.99 -9.88
C VAL A 154 8.61 -1.97 -11.16
N PHE A 155 9.32 -3.05 -11.44
CA PHE A 155 10.09 -3.17 -12.69
C PHE A 155 9.18 -3.07 -13.92
N CYS A 156 8.10 -3.84 -13.95
CA CYS A 156 7.10 -3.77 -15.03
C CYS A 156 6.51 -2.38 -15.21
N PHE A 157 6.13 -1.72 -14.11
CA PHE A 157 5.61 -0.35 -14.17
C PHE A 157 6.61 0.61 -14.78
N VAL A 158 7.87 0.57 -14.35
CA VAL A 158 8.93 1.46 -14.85
C VAL A 158 9.18 1.22 -16.33
N VAL A 159 9.27 -0.04 -16.76
CA VAL A 159 9.45 -0.39 -18.17
C VAL A 159 8.29 0.14 -19.02
N VAL A 160 7.04 -0.13 -18.60
CA VAL A 160 5.86 0.25 -19.38
C VAL A 160 5.67 1.77 -19.44
N TYR A 161 5.85 2.48 -18.32
CA TYR A 161 5.52 3.90 -18.24
C TYR A 161 6.64 4.80 -18.76
N TYR A 162 7.91 4.40 -18.61
CA TYR A 162 9.08 5.22 -18.93
C TYR A 162 9.88 4.75 -20.15
N THR A 163 9.49 3.67 -20.84
CA THR A 163 10.16 3.29 -22.10
C THR A 163 10.13 4.45 -23.10
N GLY A 164 11.30 4.81 -23.61
CA GLY A 164 11.47 5.95 -24.51
C GLY A 164 11.39 7.33 -23.83
N ARG A 165 11.13 7.41 -22.53
CA ARG A 165 10.94 8.66 -21.78
C ARG A 165 11.94 8.78 -20.62
N GLY A 166 12.26 10.01 -20.24
CA GLY A 166 13.05 10.31 -19.05
C GLY A 166 14.55 10.02 -19.17
N ARG A 167 15.31 10.57 -18.23
CA ARG A 167 16.74 10.30 -18.08
C ARG A 167 16.95 9.06 -17.19
N ARG A 168 18.01 8.31 -17.41
CA ARG A 168 18.36 7.16 -16.57
C ARG A 168 18.42 7.50 -15.08
N SER A 169 18.97 8.65 -14.72
CA SER A 169 19.07 9.12 -13.35
C SER A 169 17.69 9.29 -12.68
N ASP A 170 16.75 9.88 -13.41
CA ASP A 170 15.39 10.12 -12.90
C ASP A 170 14.65 8.81 -12.66
N ILE A 171 14.81 7.87 -13.60
CA ILE A 171 14.21 6.54 -13.50
C ILE A 171 14.83 5.74 -12.33
N ALA A 172 16.16 5.78 -12.17
CA ALA A 172 16.83 5.14 -11.05
C ALA A 172 16.39 5.75 -9.71
N TRP A 173 16.27 7.08 -9.65
CA TRP A 173 15.74 7.79 -8.49
C TRP A 173 14.30 7.34 -8.17
N LEU A 174 13.42 7.25 -9.17
CA LEU A 174 12.05 6.78 -8.99
C LEU A 174 12.01 5.36 -8.44
N ILE A 175 12.80 4.43 -9.02
CA ILE A 175 12.91 3.05 -8.52
C ILE A 175 13.33 3.05 -7.06
N ALA A 176 14.33 3.86 -6.70
CA ALA A 176 14.78 4.00 -5.31
C ALA A 176 13.66 4.53 -4.39
N MET A 177 12.92 5.56 -4.82
CA MET A 177 11.81 6.13 -4.04
C MET A 177 10.67 5.14 -3.81
N ILE A 178 10.37 4.26 -4.76
CA ILE A 178 9.33 3.24 -4.61
C ILE A 178 9.85 2.08 -3.75
N LEU A 179 11.00 1.49 -4.09
CA LEU A 179 11.52 0.30 -3.42
C LEU A 179 12.06 0.59 -2.02
N LEU A 180 12.56 1.78 -1.77
CA LEU A 180 13.07 2.21 -0.45
C LEU A 180 12.07 3.11 0.29
N ASN A 181 10.77 3.03 -0.05
CA ASN A 181 9.74 3.76 0.68
C ASN A 181 9.78 3.38 2.16
N PRO A 182 10.11 4.32 3.06
CA PRO A 182 10.34 4.01 4.47
C PRO A 182 9.09 3.50 5.18
N CYS A 183 7.91 4.01 4.79
CA CYS A 183 6.64 3.62 5.41
C CYS A 183 6.32 2.15 5.13
N LEU A 184 6.48 1.70 3.87
CA LEU A 184 6.25 0.31 3.52
C LEU A 184 7.23 -0.63 4.23
N ILE A 185 8.52 -0.26 4.26
CA ILE A 185 9.55 -1.07 4.93
C ILE A 185 9.28 -1.18 6.42
N LEU A 186 8.92 -0.08 7.09
CA LEU A 186 8.61 -0.09 8.53
C LEU A 186 7.38 -0.94 8.86
N ILE A 187 6.33 -0.87 8.03
CA ILE A 187 5.12 -1.64 8.29
C ILE A 187 5.34 -3.13 7.99
N ASP A 188 5.92 -3.48 6.85
CA ASP A 188 6.03 -4.90 6.48
C ASP A 188 7.20 -5.59 7.17
N HIS A 189 8.38 -4.96 7.26
CA HIS A 189 9.58 -5.57 7.82
C HIS A 189 9.89 -5.15 9.26
N GLY A 190 9.33 -4.05 9.75
CA GLY A 190 9.40 -3.66 11.16
C GLY A 190 8.22 -4.25 11.94
N HIS A 191 7.04 -3.65 11.77
CA HIS A 191 5.79 -4.01 12.46
C HIS A 191 5.35 -5.46 12.17
N PHE A 192 5.50 -5.95 10.97
CA PHE A 192 5.18 -7.27 10.44
C PHE A 192 3.81 -7.33 9.73
N GLN A 193 3.83 -7.14 8.43
CA GLN A 193 2.66 -7.26 7.55
C GLN A 193 3.09 -7.79 6.16
N TYR A 194 2.11 -8.05 5.28
CA TYR A 194 2.30 -8.48 3.88
C TYR A 194 1.65 -7.51 2.89
N ASN A 195 1.77 -6.19 3.13
CA ASN A 195 1.21 -5.19 2.20
C ASN A 195 1.87 -5.25 0.82
N CYS A 196 3.13 -5.65 0.76
CA CYS A 196 3.90 -5.83 -0.47
C CYS A 196 3.18 -6.70 -1.52
N ILE A 197 2.39 -7.70 -1.11
CA ILE A 197 1.65 -8.56 -2.03
C ILE A 197 0.50 -7.78 -2.69
N SER A 198 -0.41 -7.20 -1.89
CA SER A 198 -1.56 -6.46 -2.44
C SER A 198 -1.14 -5.21 -3.20
N LEU A 199 -0.12 -4.49 -2.72
CA LEU A 199 0.42 -3.31 -3.40
C LEU A 199 1.17 -3.71 -4.69
N GLY A 200 1.95 -4.80 -4.67
CA GLY A 200 2.60 -5.35 -5.85
C GLY A 200 1.60 -5.76 -6.93
N LEU A 201 0.54 -6.51 -6.55
CA LEU A 201 -0.55 -6.85 -7.46
C LEU A 201 -1.25 -5.61 -8.02
N THR A 202 -1.44 -4.57 -7.21
CA THR A 202 -2.02 -3.28 -7.65
C THR A 202 -1.10 -2.58 -8.64
N ILE A 203 0.22 -2.50 -8.39
CA ILE A 203 1.20 -1.91 -9.33
C ILE A 203 1.21 -2.71 -10.64
N GLY A 204 1.17 -4.05 -10.56
CA GLY A 204 1.07 -4.91 -11.73
C GLY A 204 -0.20 -4.64 -12.56
N ALA A 205 -1.34 -4.43 -11.87
CA ALA A 205 -2.59 -4.03 -12.52
C ALA A 205 -2.49 -2.65 -13.18
N VAL A 206 -1.83 -1.68 -12.53
CA VAL A 206 -1.54 -0.36 -13.11
C VAL A 206 -0.67 -0.51 -14.37
N ALA A 207 0.40 -1.29 -14.31
CA ALA A 207 1.27 -1.55 -15.47
C ALA A 207 0.49 -2.21 -16.63
N ALA A 208 -0.43 -3.12 -16.31
CA ALA A 208 -1.31 -3.74 -17.30
C ALA A 208 -2.29 -2.73 -17.96
N ILE A 209 -2.87 -1.81 -17.18
CA ILE A 209 -3.69 -0.69 -17.72
C ILE A 209 -2.87 0.16 -18.69
N LEU A 210 -1.66 0.55 -18.27
CA LEU A 210 -0.77 1.40 -19.08
C LEU A 210 -0.25 0.71 -20.35
N SER A 211 -0.33 -0.62 -20.41
CA SER A 211 0.00 -1.46 -21.58
C SER A 211 -1.23 -1.88 -22.39
N ASP A 212 -2.40 -1.30 -22.15
CA ASP A 212 -3.68 -1.65 -22.79
C ASP A 212 -4.09 -3.14 -22.62
N LYS A 213 -3.63 -3.79 -21.53
CA LYS A 213 -3.97 -5.18 -21.18
C LYS A 213 -5.05 -5.22 -20.09
N GLU A 214 -6.24 -4.69 -20.39
CA GLU A 214 -7.29 -4.45 -19.40
C GLU A 214 -7.79 -5.74 -18.72
N LEU A 215 -7.85 -6.87 -19.43
CA LEU A 215 -8.24 -8.16 -18.81
C LEU A 215 -7.24 -8.60 -17.74
N VAL A 216 -5.93 -8.45 -18.02
CA VAL A 216 -4.87 -8.76 -17.05
C VAL A 216 -4.96 -7.82 -15.85
N ALA A 217 -5.24 -6.54 -16.10
CA ALA A 217 -5.44 -5.56 -15.04
C ALA A 217 -6.63 -5.93 -14.13
N CYS A 218 -7.75 -6.36 -14.70
CA CYS A 218 -8.92 -6.81 -13.94
C CYS A 218 -8.58 -8.02 -13.05
N VAL A 219 -7.86 -9.01 -13.59
CA VAL A 219 -7.43 -10.19 -12.82
C VAL A 219 -6.49 -9.79 -11.68
N LEU A 220 -5.43 -9.04 -11.97
CA LEU A 220 -4.43 -8.64 -10.95
C LEU A 220 -5.05 -7.75 -9.86
N PHE A 221 -5.92 -6.80 -10.24
CA PHE A 221 -6.59 -5.96 -9.26
C PHE A 221 -7.62 -6.75 -8.43
N SER A 222 -8.35 -7.68 -9.03
CA SER A 222 -9.23 -8.61 -8.30
C SER A 222 -8.46 -9.48 -7.32
N LEU A 223 -7.27 -9.95 -7.68
CA LEU A 223 -6.38 -10.67 -6.74
C LEU A 223 -5.89 -9.75 -5.62
N ALA A 224 -5.54 -8.48 -5.90
CA ALA A 224 -5.19 -7.51 -4.86
C ALA A 224 -6.32 -7.30 -3.84
N LEU A 225 -7.57 -7.17 -4.32
CA LEU A 225 -8.78 -7.08 -3.49
C LEU A 225 -9.00 -8.34 -2.65
N ASN A 226 -8.76 -9.51 -3.23
CA ASN A 226 -8.89 -10.79 -2.57
C ASN A 226 -7.72 -11.15 -1.64
N HIS A 227 -6.61 -10.40 -1.72
CA HIS A 227 -5.53 -10.48 -0.75
C HIS A 227 -5.79 -9.53 0.43
N LYS A 228 -6.13 -8.27 0.15
CA LYS A 228 -6.39 -7.28 1.19
C LYS A 228 -7.55 -6.37 0.78
N GLN A 229 -8.67 -6.43 1.52
CA GLN A 229 -9.89 -5.67 1.21
C GLN A 229 -9.66 -4.15 1.12
N MET A 230 -8.63 -3.63 1.77
CA MET A 230 -8.29 -2.19 1.70
C MET A 230 -7.82 -1.76 0.30
N SER A 231 -7.42 -2.68 -0.59
CA SER A 231 -7.19 -2.36 -2.01
C SER A 231 -8.43 -1.76 -2.70
N ALA A 232 -9.63 -1.92 -2.11
CA ALA A 232 -10.86 -1.25 -2.56
C ALA A 232 -10.75 0.28 -2.62
N TYR A 233 -9.80 0.90 -1.92
CA TYR A 233 -9.50 2.33 -2.02
C TYR A 233 -9.14 2.76 -3.45
N PHE A 234 -8.64 1.86 -4.27
CA PHE A 234 -8.31 2.10 -5.68
C PHE A 234 -9.45 1.77 -6.65
N ALA A 235 -10.49 1.05 -6.19
CA ALA A 235 -11.57 0.55 -7.05
C ALA A 235 -12.28 1.67 -7.86
N PRO A 236 -12.58 2.87 -7.30
CA PRO A 236 -13.20 3.94 -8.07
C PRO A 236 -12.37 4.38 -9.28
N ALA A 237 -11.04 4.44 -9.14
CA ALA A 237 -10.14 4.83 -10.24
C ALA A 237 -10.08 3.75 -11.33
N PHE A 238 -9.89 2.47 -10.96
CA PHE A 238 -9.92 1.37 -11.93
C PHE A 238 -11.25 1.29 -12.66
N PHE A 239 -12.36 1.33 -11.92
CA PHE A 239 -13.71 1.27 -12.51
C PHE A 239 -13.96 2.40 -13.50
N SER A 240 -13.72 3.65 -13.10
CA SER A 240 -14.01 4.83 -13.93
C SER A 240 -13.14 4.89 -15.19
N HIS A 241 -11.85 4.56 -15.07
CA HIS A 241 -10.93 4.52 -16.21
C HIS A 241 -11.32 3.42 -17.21
N LEU A 242 -11.53 2.19 -16.74
CA LEU A 242 -11.92 1.07 -17.58
C LEU A 242 -13.28 1.29 -18.24
N LEU A 243 -14.26 1.80 -17.49
CA LEU A 243 -15.57 2.16 -18.03
C LEU A 243 -15.43 3.22 -19.12
N GLY A 244 -14.64 4.28 -18.86
CA GLY A 244 -14.40 5.34 -19.85
C GLY A 244 -13.75 4.82 -21.13
N LYS A 245 -12.84 3.85 -21.05
CA LYS A 245 -12.24 3.16 -22.21
C LYS A 245 -13.26 2.29 -22.94
N CYS A 246 -14.05 1.49 -22.21
CA CYS A 246 -15.07 0.61 -22.81
C CYS A 246 -16.14 1.42 -23.55
N LEU A 247 -16.62 2.54 -23.00
CA LEU A 247 -17.64 3.39 -23.62
C LEU A 247 -17.21 3.99 -24.98
N ARG A 248 -15.90 4.05 -25.25
CA ARG A 248 -15.33 4.56 -26.52
C ARG A 248 -15.09 3.48 -27.56
N ARG A 249 -15.28 2.19 -27.21
CA ARG A 249 -15.13 1.09 -28.15
C ARG A 249 -16.40 0.86 -28.97
N ARG A 250 -16.27 0.14 -30.09
CA ARG A 250 -17.38 -0.14 -31.02
C ARG A 250 -18.59 -0.80 -30.34
N ASN A 251 -18.34 -1.72 -29.39
CA ASN A 251 -19.35 -2.47 -28.66
C ASN A 251 -19.15 -2.32 -27.15
N PRO A 252 -19.56 -1.20 -26.51
CA PRO A 252 -19.29 -0.91 -25.11
C PRO A 252 -19.79 -2.00 -24.14
N ILE A 253 -21.01 -2.50 -24.37
CA ILE A 253 -21.61 -3.54 -23.50
C ILE A 253 -20.78 -4.82 -23.52
N LEU A 254 -20.34 -5.28 -24.71
CA LEU A 254 -19.51 -6.46 -24.83
C LEU A 254 -18.18 -6.30 -24.12
N GLU A 255 -17.52 -5.13 -24.23
CA GLU A 255 -16.26 -4.87 -23.57
C GLU A 255 -16.40 -4.82 -22.04
N VAL A 256 -17.42 -4.14 -21.53
CA VAL A 256 -17.75 -4.14 -20.10
C VAL A 256 -18.04 -5.55 -19.62
N SER A 257 -18.81 -6.34 -20.38
CA SER A 257 -19.13 -7.74 -20.02
C SER A 257 -17.88 -8.63 -19.95
N LYS A 258 -16.94 -8.48 -20.86
CA LYS A 258 -15.64 -9.21 -20.84
C LYS A 258 -14.85 -8.90 -19.56
N LEU A 259 -14.73 -7.61 -19.20
CA LEU A 259 -14.04 -7.20 -18.00
C LEU A 259 -14.77 -7.68 -16.74
N GLY A 260 -16.11 -7.55 -16.72
CA GLY A 260 -16.94 -8.04 -15.63
C GLY A 260 -16.80 -9.56 -15.43
N LEU A 261 -16.77 -10.33 -16.53
CA LEU A 261 -16.57 -11.78 -16.47
C LEU A 261 -15.18 -12.15 -15.91
N ALA A 262 -14.13 -11.40 -16.29
CA ALA A 262 -12.78 -11.60 -15.73
C ALA A 262 -12.76 -11.35 -14.22
N VAL A 263 -13.43 -10.29 -13.74
CA VAL A 263 -13.56 -9.99 -12.31
C VAL A 263 -14.32 -11.11 -11.59
N VAL A 264 -15.53 -11.41 -12.04
CA VAL A 264 -16.39 -12.46 -11.42
C VAL A 264 -15.70 -13.82 -11.44
N GLY A 265 -15.06 -14.18 -12.56
CA GLY A 265 -14.31 -15.44 -12.68
C GLY A 265 -13.14 -15.52 -11.69
N THR A 266 -12.40 -14.42 -11.52
CA THR A 266 -11.30 -14.37 -10.53
C THR A 266 -11.84 -14.53 -9.11
N PHE A 267 -12.92 -13.84 -8.75
CA PHE A 267 -13.58 -14.02 -7.45
C PHE A 267 -14.10 -15.45 -7.26
N ALA A 268 -14.78 -16.02 -8.26
CA ALA A 268 -15.29 -17.38 -8.18
C ALA A 268 -14.19 -18.42 -7.92
N ILE A 269 -13.03 -18.28 -8.58
CA ILE A 269 -11.87 -19.16 -8.36
C ILE A 269 -11.33 -19.02 -6.95
N VAL A 270 -11.11 -17.79 -6.49
CA VAL A 270 -10.53 -17.53 -5.15
C VAL A 270 -11.49 -17.92 -4.02
N TRP A 271 -12.79 -17.73 -4.22
CA TRP A 271 -13.81 -18.06 -3.23
C TRP A 271 -14.37 -19.47 -3.37
N TRP A 272 -13.82 -20.29 -4.24
CA TRP A 272 -14.33 -21.63 -4.56
C TRP A 272 -14.71 -22.49 -3.35
N PRO A 273 -13.90 -22.58 -2.25
CA PRO A 273 -14.28 -23.38 -1.09
C PRO A 273 -15.51 -22.88 -0.32
N TYR A 274 -15.91 -21.62 -0.52
CA TYR A 274 -16.94 -20.95 0.26
C TYR A 274 -18.26 -20.75 -0.50
N ILE A 275 -18.26 -20.79 -1.84
CA ILE A 275 -19.45 -20.53 -2.66
C ILE A 275 -20.48 -21.66 -2.61
N HIS A 276 -20.09 -22.85 -2.17
CA HIS A 276 -20.98 -24.01 -2.10
C HIS A 276 -21.86 -24.04 -0.85
N SER A 277 -21.66 -23.16 0.12
CA SER A 277 -22.41 -23.04 1.35
C SER A 277 -22.69 -21.59 1.68
N MET A 278 -23.95 -21.21 1.83
CA MET A 278 -24.33 -19.86 2.21
C MET A 278 -23.74 -19.47 3.57
N ASP A 279 -23.70 -20.39 4.52
CA ASP A 279 -23.11 -20.15 5.85
C ASP A 279 -21.61 -19.90 5.76
N ALA A 280 -20.87 -20.64 4.92
CA ALA A 280 -19.44 -20.43 4.72
C ALA A 280 -19.18 -19.09 4.03
N PHE A 281 -19.99 -18.74 3.01
CA PHE A 281 -19.89 -17.48 2.30
C PHE A 281 -20.17 -16.29 3.22
N LEU A 282 -21.26 -16.32 3.98
CA LEU A 282 -21.60 -15.29 4.95
C LEU A 282 -20.58 -15.22 6.11
N GLY A 283 -20.01 -16.35 6.51
CA GLY A 283 -18.92 -16.42 7.48
C GLY A 283 -17.71 -15.60 7.05
N VAL A 284 -17.26 -15.74 5.80
CA VAL A 284 -16.19 -14.91 5.24
C VAL A 284 -16.60 -13.43 5.21
N LEU A 285 -17.78 -13.09 4.67
CA LEU A 285 -18.25 -11.70 4.56
C LEU A 285 -18.33 -11.00 5.91
N SER A 286 -18.83 -11.67 6.95
CA SER A 286 -18.93 -11.11 8.30
C SER A 286 -17.57 -10.75 8.90
N ARG A 287 -16.53 -11.49 8.52
CA ARG A 287 -15.15 -11.21 8.96
C ARG A 287 -14.50 -10.06 8.20
N LEU A 288 -14.80 -9.92 6.90
CA LEU A 288 -14.25 -8.87 6.04
C LEU A 288 -14.80 -7.47 6.33
N ALA A 289 -16.05 -7.39 6.79
CA ALA A 289 -16.75 -6.14 7.06
C ALA A 289 -17.25 -6.09 8.51
N PRO A 290 -16.36 -5.90 9.51
CA PRO A 290 -16.75 -5.80 10.90
C PRO A 290 -17.45 -4.45 11.13
N PHE A 291 -18.79 -4.41 10.97
CA PHE A 291 -19.59 -3.19 11.12
C PHE A 291 -19.62 -2.63 12.55
N GLU A 292 -19.08 -3.36 13.52
CA GLU A 292 -19.06 -2.99 14.94
C GLU A 292 -17.85 -2.14 15.36
N ARG A 293 -16.81 -2.04 14.53
CA ARG A 293 -15.63 -1.22 14.83
C ARG A 293 -15.99 0.26 14.91
N GLY A 294 -15.31 0.98 15.81
CA GLY A 294 -15.58 2.39 16.07
C GLY A 294 -15.01 3.36 15.02
N LEU A 295 -15.40 4.65 15.11
CA LEU A 295 -14.91 5.72 14.22
C LEU A 295 -13.41 5.98 14.40
N TYR A 296 -12.87 5.76 15.59
CA TYR A 296 -11.48 6.04 15.92
C TYR A 296 -10.76 4.72 16.17
N GLU A 297 -9.92 4.37 15.26
CA GLU A 297 -8.92 3.33 15.44
C GLU A 297 -7.58 3.97 15.85
N ASP A 298 -6.65 3.19 16.36
CA ASP A 298 -5.39 3.66 16.92
C ASP A 298 -4.67 4.72 16.06
N TYR A 299 -4.34 5.87 16.65
CA TYR A 299 -3.44 6.92 16.11
C TYR A 299 -3.68 7.37 14.66
N VAL A 300 -4.83 7.12 14.09
CA VAL A 300 -5.13 7.44 12.68
C VAL A 300 -5.18 8.96 12.45
N ALA A 301 -4.39 9.45 11.52
CA ALA A 301 -4.34 10.86 11.11
C ALA A 301 -5.30 11.13 9.94
N ASN A 302 -6.61 10.95 10.15
CA ASN A 302 -7.65 11.24 9.15
C ASN A 302 -8.46 12.50 9.51
N PHE A 303 -9.41 12.90 8.65
CA PHE A 303 -10.24 14.07 8.84
C PHE A 303 -11.03 14.01 10.17
N TRP A 304 -11.65 12.87 10.47
CA TRP A 304 -12.48 12.71 11.65
C TRP A 304 -11.70 12.79 12.95
N CYS A 305 -10.55 12.12 13.01
CA CYS A 305 -9.69 12.14 14.18
C CYS A 305 -9.07 13.52 14.40
N THR A 306 -8.56 14.14 13.35
CA THR A 306 -7.92 15.46 13.43
C THR A 306 -8.91 16.54 13.85
N THR A 307 -10.07 16.59 13.22
CA THR A 307 -11.10 17.61 13.54
C THR A 307 -11.80 17.35 14.88
N SER A 308 -11.71 16.13 15.44
CA SER A 308 -12.26 15.79 16.76
C SER A 308 -11.61 16.54 17.92
N VAL A 309 -10.45 17.17 17.69
CA VAL A 309 -9.83 18.07 18.64
C VAL A 309 -10.76 19.28 18.91
N LEU A 310 -11.36 19.81 17.85
CA LEU A 310 -12.26 20.97 17.91
C LEU A 310 -13.73 20.55 17.97
N ILE A 311 -14.14 19.60 17.13
CA ILE A 311 -15.53 19.17 16.95
C ILE A 311 -15.70 17.78 17.55
N LYS A 312 -16.47 17.64 18.62
CA LYS A 312 -16.70 16.36 19.29
C LYS A 312 -17.75 15.52 18.53
N TRP A 313 -17.39 15.01 17.34
CA TRP A 313 -18.27 14.28 16.42
C TRP A 313 -19.16 13.23 17.11
N LYS A 314 -18.60 12.40 18.00
CA LYS A 314 -19.34 11.37 18.76
C LYS A 314 -20.42 11.93 19.69
N ARG A 315 -20.34 13.22 20.08
CA ARG A 315 -21.36 13.86 20.90
C ARG A 315 -22.46 14.51 20.07
N LEU A 316 -22.12 14.92 18.82
CA LEU A 316 -23.05 15.63 17.95
C LEU A 316 -23.89 14.68 17.09
N PHE A 317 -23.34 13.53 16.72
CA PHE A 317 -23.97 12.61 15.78
C PHE A 317 -24.04 11.19 16.32
N THR A 318 -25.11 10.47 15.94
CA THR A 318 -25.20 9.03 16.19
C THR A 318 -24.22 8.26 15.30
N ILE A 319 -23.87 7.03 15.70
CA ILE A 319 -22.98 6.16 14.89
C ILE A 319 -23.54 5.94 13.48
N LYS A 320 -24.86 5.79 13.35
CA LYS A 320 -25.53 5.63 12.03
C LYS A 320 -25.34 6.88 11.16
N SER A 321 -25.55 8.08 11.73
CA SER A 321 -25.36 9.34 11.03
C SER A 321 -23.89 9.55 10.62
N MET A 322 -22.96 9.18 11.49
CA MET A 322 -21.52 9.27 11.18
C MET A 322 -21.09 8.31 10.05
N LYS A 323 -21.64 7.08 10.03
CA LYS A 323 -21.39 6.14 8.92
C LYS A 323 -21.91 6.72 7.60
N LEU A 324 -23.12 7.30 7.60
CA LEU A 324 -23.71 7.91 6.41
C LEU A 324 -22.94 9.15 5.94
N LEU A 325 -22.53 10.02 6.88
CA LEU A 325 -21.73 11.21 6.58
C LEU A 325 -20.35 10.83 5.99
N SER A 326 -19.69 9.86 6.58
CA SER A 326 -18.41 9.33 6.07
C SER A 326 -18.54 8.73 4.67
N PHE A 327 -19.60 7.98 4.43
CA PHE A 327 -19.89 7.38 3.12
C PHE A 327 -20.07 8.47 2.04
N TRP A 328 -20.92 9.48 2.31
CA TRP A 328 -21.14 10.56 1.35
C TRP A 328 -19.90 11.43 1.14
N ALA A 329 -19.17 11.75 2.21
CA ALA A 329 -17.91 12.50 2.10
C ALA A 329 -16.89 11.77 1.21
N THR A 330 -16.74 10.46 1.38
CA THR A 330 -15.85 9.63 0.56
C THR A 330 -16.27 9.62 -0.91
N ILE A 331 -17.58 9.42 -1.19
CA ILE A 331 -18.10 9.41 -2.56
C ILE A 331 -17.92 10.76 -3.22
N LEU A 332 -18.34 11.85 -2.59
CA LEU A 332 -18.29 13.19 -3.16
C LEU A 332 -16.86 13.64 -3.49
N THR A 333 -15.89 13.24 -2.69
CA THR A 333 -14.47 13.55 -2.93
C THR A 333 -13.83 12.67 -4.02
N CYS A 334 -14.31 11.45 -4.24
CA CYS A 334 -13.88 10.59 -5.36
C CYS A 334 -14.52 11.00 -6.69
N LEU A 335 -15.75 11.49 -6.67
CA LEU A 335 -16.60 11.65 -7.84
C LEU A 335 -15.99 12.53 -8.96
N PRO A 336 -15.32 13.67 -8.67
CA PRO A 336 -14.75 14.52 -9.73
C PRO A 336 -13.73 13.78 -10.60
N SER A 337 -12.82 13.02 -9.98
CA SER A 337 -11.80 12.25 -10.72
C SER A 337 -12.43 11.07 -11.48
N MET A 338 -13.47 10.44 -10.93
CA MET A 338 -14.21 9.37 -11.61
C MET A 338 -14.91 9.92 -12.87
N ILE A 339 -15.62 11.03 -12.77
CA ILE A 339 -16.31 11.66 -13.89
C ILE A 339 -15.30 12.04 -14.99
N GLN A 340 -14.18 12.65 -14.61
CA GLN A 340 -13.12 13.00 -15.55
C GLN A 340 -12.61 11.76 -16.30
N GLN A 341 -12.34 10.64 -15.59
CA GLN A 341 -11.83 9.42 -16.21
C GLN A 341 -12.86 8.72 -17.11
N ILE A 342 -14.15 8.81 -16.78
CA ILE A 342 -15.22 8.31 -17.66
C ILE A 342 -15.30 9.17 -18.93
N TRP A 343 -15.23 10.51 -18.81
CA TRP A 343 -15.35 11.42 -19.96
C TRP A 343 -14.07 11.57 -20.79
N SER A 344 -12.90 11.44 -20.18
CA SER A 344 -11.61 11.58 -20.86
C SER A 344 -10.55 10.69 -20.20
N PRO A 345 -10.61 9.36 -20.42
CA PRO A 345 -9.64 8.45 -19.83
C PRO A 345 -8.25 8.74 -20.39
N SER A 346 -7.29 8.91 -19.48
CA SER A 346 -5.88 9.09 -19.82
C SER A 346 -5.00 8.39 -18.78
N ASN A 347 -3.82 7.93 -19.20
CA ASN A 347 -2.91 7.19 -18.32
C ASN A 347 -2.46 8.03 -17.11
N LEU A 348 -2.10 9.29 -17.34
CA LEU A 348 -1.72 10.19 -16.25
C LEU A 348 -2.92 10.52 -15.34
N GLY A 349 -4.09 10.80 -15.94
CA GLY A 349 -5.33 11.01 -15.18
C GLY A 349 -5.75 9.79 -14.35
N PHE A 350 -5.46 8.57 -14.81
CA PHE A 350 -5.68 7.36 -14.06
C PHE A 350 -4.79 7.29 -12.80
N LEU A 351 -3.49 7.64 -12.92
CA LEU A 351 -2.60 7.70 -11.76
C LEU A 351 -3.04 8.75 -10.74
N TYR A 352 -3.47 9.94 -11.18
CA TYR A 352 -4.09 10.94 -10.29
C TYR A 352 -5.42 10.46 -9.71
N GLY A 353 -6.21 9.72 -10.48
CA GLY A 353 -7.44 9.08 -10.01
C GLY A 353 -7.20 8.09 -8.88
N LEU A 354 -6.15 7.26 -8.99
CA LEU A 354 -5.73 6.36 -7.90
C LEU A 354 -5.34 7.13 -6.65
N LEU A 355 -4.59 8.21 -6.80
CA LEU A 355 -4.18 9.07 -5.68
C LEU A 355 -5.39 9.72 -5.01
N ASN A 356 -6.27 10.35 -5.78
CA ASN A 356 -7.47 11.01 -5.26
C ASN A 356 -8.41 10.01 -4.57
N SER A 357 -8.69 8.87 -5.21
CA SER A 357 -9.55 7.83 -4.67
C SER A 357 -9.02 7.31 -3.33
N SER A 358 -7.74 6.93 -3.27
CA SER A 358 -7.15 6.41 -2.04
C SER A 358 -7.07 7.44 -0.91
N PHE A 359 -6.82 8.71 -1.22
CA PHE A 359 -6.92 9.80 -0.25
C PHE A 359 -8.34 10.02 0.25
N SER A 360 -9.33 10.00 -0.63
CA SER A 360 -10.74 10.17 -0.25
C SER A 360 -11.16 9.11 0.77
N PHE A 361 -10.79 7.85 0.52
CA PHE A 361 -11.05 6.78 1.47
C PHE A 361 -10.25 6.95 2.77
N TYR A 362 -8.96 7.25 2.71
CA TYR A 362 -8.13 7.43 3.91
C TYR A 362 -8.63 8.56 4.79
N LEU A 363 -9.00 9.70 4.21
CA LEU A 363 -9.42 10.86 4.97
C LEU A 363 -10.85 10.78 5.49
N PHE A 364 -11.78 10.22 4.71
CA PHE A 364 -13.22 10.36 4.98
C PHE A 364 -13.94 9.05 5.30
N SER A 365 -13.36 7.87 5.10
CA SER A 365 -14.02 6.62 5.48
C SER A 365 -14.21 6.52 6.99
N PHE A 366 -15.26 5.78 7.39
CA PHE A 366 -15.63 5.64 8.80
C PHE A 366 -14.62 4.83 9.60
N GLN A 367 -14.06 3.78 8.99
CA GLN A 367 -13.09 2.88 9.61
C GLN A 367 -11.78 2.93 8.83
N VAL A 368 -10.76 3.51 9.42
CA VAL A 368 -9.43 3.65 8.84
C VAL A 368 -8.38 3.30 9.89
N HIS A 369 -7.42 2.48 9.54
CA HIS A 369 -6.24 2.19 10.36
C HIS A 369 -5.08 3.11 10.00
N GLU A 370 -4.16 3.35 10.94
CA GLU A 370 -2.94 4.13 10.70
C GLU A 370 -2.11 3.59 9.52
N LYS A 371 -2.07 2.25 9.36
CA LYS A 371 -1.36 1.57 8.26
C LYS A 371 -1.97 1.81 6.88
N SER A 372 -3.23 2.26 6.80
CA SER A 372 -3.91 2.54 5.53
C SER A 372 -3.31 3.73 4.78
N ILE A 373 -2.43 4.52 5.41
CA ILE A 373 -1.67 5.58 4.74
C ILE A 373 -0.78 5.04 3.60
N LEU A 374 -0.45 3.74 3.60
CA LEU A 374 0.27 3.10 2.52
C LEU A 374 -0.50 3.13 1.19
N LEU A 375 -1.84 3.20 1.23
CA LEU A 375 -2.68 3.20 0.03
C LEU A 375 -2.56 4.51 -0.76
N PRO A 376 -2.74 5.73 -0.20
CA PRO A 376 -2.46 6.95 -0.93
C PRO A 376 -0.95 7.16 -1.21
N LEU A 377 -0.07 6.59 -0.39
CA LEU A 377 1.38 6.70 -0.59
C LEU A 377 1.85 5.91 -1.83
N LEU A 378 1.17 4.80 -2.19
CA LEU A 378 1.51 4.02 -3.37
C LEU A 378 1.40 4.86 -4.67
N PRO A 379 0.23 5.39 -5.07
CA PRO A 379 0.14 6.19 -6.29
C PRO A 379 0.96 7.49 -6.21
N ALA A 380 1.14 8.08 -5.03
CA ALA A 380 2.06 9.20 -4.86
C ALA A 380 3.51 8.80 -5.19
N SER A 381 3.94 7.59 -4.83
CA SER A 381 5.27 7.06 -5.18
C SER A 381 5.40 6.82 -6.69
N LEU A 382 4.34 6.33 -7.35
CA LEU A 382 4.33 6.16 -8.81
C LEU A 382 4.39 7.51 -9.55
N LEU A 383 3.82 8.55 -8.97
CA LEU A 383 3.82 9.94 -9.47
C LEU A 383 5.02 10.77 -8.94
N ALA A 384 6.01 10.16 -8.30
CA ALA A 384 7.08 10.91 -7.63
C ALA A 384 7.94 11.77 -8.58
N LEU A 385 8.03 11.43 -9.86
CA LEU A 385 8.70 12.25 -10.87
C LEU A 385 7.84 13.43 -11.35
N GLU A 386 6.55 13.24 -11.47
CA GLU A 386 5.59 14.28 -11.85
C GLU A 386 5.35 15.27 -10.70
N GLU A 387 5.20 14.73 -9.48
CA GLU A 387 4.83 15.48 -8.29
C GLU A 387 5.81 15.27 -7.12
N PRO A 388 7.12 15.57 -7.30
CA PRO A 388 8.14 15.25 -6.30
C PRO A 388 7.93 15.98 -4.97
N PHE A 389 7.40 17.18 -5.01
CA PHE A 389 7.07 17.96 -3.82
C PHE A 389 5.97 17.30 -3.00
N HIS A 390 4.84 16.95 -3.63
CA HIS A 390 3.71 16.30 -2.96
C HIS A 390 4.09 14.91 -2.45
N PHE A 391 4.86 14.14 -3.22
CA PHE A 391 5.38 12.85 -2.79
C PHE A 391 6.24 12.97 -1.51
N ARG A 392 7.20 13.91 -1.48
CA ARG A 392 8.03 14.13 -0.31
C ARG A 392 7.20 14.50 0.92
N TRP A 393 6.25 15.43 0.76
CA TRP A 393 5.37 15.88 1.81
C TRP A 393 4.53 14.73 2.37
N LEU A 394 3.89 13.99 1.49
CA LEU A 394 3.08 12.85 1.90
C LEU A 394 3.90 11.80 2.64
N THR A 395 5.10 11.47 2.14
CA THR A 395 5.99 10.51 2.80
C THR A 395 6.41 11.00 4.19
N HIS A 396 6.74 12.29 4.32
CA HIS A 396 7.10 12.89 5.61
C HIS A 396 5.95 12.80 6.63
N TYR A 397 4.73 13.19 6.23
CA TYR A 397 3.58 13.10 7.13
C TYR A 397 3.11 11.67 7.39
N ALA A 398 3.26 10.78 6.43
CA ALA A 398 3.02 9.36 6.62
C ALA A 398 3.94 8.78 7.69
N LEU A 399 5.24 9.10 7.63
CA LEU A 399 6.19 8.72 8.68
C LEU A 399 5.79 9.29 10.03
N LEU A 400 5.50 10.59 10.11
CA LEU A 400 5.09 11.24 11.36
C LEU A 400 3.82 10.60 11.94
N SER A 401 2.82 10.29 11.10
CA SER A 401 1.58 9.67 11.55
C SER A 401 1.76 8.26 12.10
N MET A 402 2.79 7.53 11.63
CA MET A 402 3.12 6.19 12.11
C MET A 402 4.09 6.18 13.30
N PHE A 403 4.64 7.33 13.69
CA PHE A 403 5.63 7.38 14.76
C PHE A 403 5.15 6.79 16.09
N PRO A 404 3.91 7.04 16.56
CA PRO A 404 3.38 6.39 17.77
C PRO A 404 3.37 4.86 17.68
N LEU A 405 3.00 4.31 16.52
CA LEU A 405 3.03 2.88 16.26
C LEU A 405 4.47 2.32 16.34
N MET A 406 5.43 3.02 15.76
CA MET A 406 6.84 2.62 15.80
C MET A 406 7.43 2.67 17.20
N CYS A 407 7.01 3.65 18.03
CA CYS A 407 7.40 3.70 19.44
C CYS A 407 6.84 2.51 20.22
N ARG A 408 5.56 2.17 20.02
CA ARG A 408 4.91 1.02 20.65
C ARG A 408 5.63 -0.30 20.34
N ASP A 409 6.07 -0.46 19.10
CA ASP A 409 6.75 -1.68 18.63
C ASP A 409 8.27 -1.66 18.85
N LYS A 410 8.81 -0.65 19.54
CA LYS A 410 10.26 -0.47 19.80
C LYS A 410 11.09 -0.35 18.51
N LEU A 411 10.54 0.28 17.49
CA LEU A 411 11.14 0.45 16.16
C LEU A 411 11.69 1.87 15.92
N ILE A 412 12.03 2.62 16.98
CA ILE A 412 12.52 4.00 16.87
C ILE A 412 13.82 4.07 16.04
N LEU A 413 14.76 3.15 16.29
CA LEU A 413 16.04 3.15 15.57
C LEU A 413 15.88 2.92 14.07
N PRO A 414 15.21 1.86 13.59
CA PRO A 414 14.97 1.71 12.15
C PRO A 414 14.10 2.82 11.56
N TYR A 415 13.17 3.39 12.33
CA TYR A 415 12.40 4.55 11.90
C TYR A 415 13.31 5.76 11.60
N MET A 416 14.19 6.13 12.53
CA MET A 416 15.13 7.25 12.35
C MET A 416 16.12 7.00 11.21
N ALA A 417 16.63 5.79 11.08
CA ALA A 417 17.56 5.40 10.02
C ALA A 417 16.89 5.48 8.63
N LEU A 418 15.66 4.98 8.48
CA LEU A 418 14.91 5.05 7.23
C LEU A 418 14.44 6.46 6.91
N PHE A 419 14.09 7.25 7.92
CA PHE A 419 13.76 8.67 7.77
C PHE A 419 14.97 9.44 7.20
N ALA A 420 16.15 9.25 7.78
CA ALA A 420 17.39 9.85 7.27
C ALA A 420 17.73 9.35 5.85
N LEU A 421 17.65 8.04 5.61
CA LEU A 421 17.91 7.45 4.30
C LEU A 421 16.99 8.03 3.22
N PHE A 422 15.68 8.19 3.53
CA PHE A 422 14.73 8.79 2.59
C PHE A 422 15.17 10.20 2.17
N TYR A 423 15.57 11.05 3.11
CA TYR A 423 16.02 12.41 2.79
C TYR A 423 17.37 12.43 2.08
N LEU A 424 18.30 11.56 2.45
CA LEU A 424 19.58 11.43 1.76
C LEU A 424 19.36 11.04 0.29
N LEU A 425 18.51 10.07 0.02
CA LEU A 425 18.20 9.64 -1.35
C LEU A 425 17.39 10.68 -2.12
N TYR A 426 16.44 11.35 -1.45
CA TYR A 426 15.63 12.40 -2.08
C TYR A 426 16.48 13.58 -2.57
N TYR A 427 17.49 13.97 -1.81
CA TYR A 427 18.40 15.09 -2.14
C TYR A 427 19.72 14.65 -2.76
N ALA A 428 19.88 13.38 -3.11
CA ALA A 428 21.12 12.86 -3.68
C ALA A 428 21.55 13.65 -4.94
N PRO A 429 22.87 13.94 -5.11
CA PRO A 429 23.38 14.57 -6.32
C PRO A 429 23.10 13.65 -7.54
N GLY A 430 22.50 14.20 -8.60
CA GLY A 430 22.10 13.45 -9.79
C GLY A 430 20.60 13.23 -9.91
N GLY A 431 19.82 13.44 -8.83
CA GLY A 431 18.39 13.60 -8.93
C GLY A 431 18.05 15.02 -9.40
N ARG A 432 17.34 15.15 -10.50
CA ARG A 432 16.65 16.35 -11.03
C ARG A 432 17.40 17.70 -10.88
N GLU A 433 18.30 18.00 -11.80
CA GLU A 433 18.83 19.38 -11.95
C GLU A 433 17.76 20.44 -12.20
N ASP A 434 16.65 20.07 -12.87
CA ASP A 434 15.54 20.97 -13.17
C ASP A 434 14.69 21.34 -11.94
N THR A 435 14.61 20.50 -10.92
CA THR A 435 13.95 20.86 -9.65
C THR A 435 14.72 21.95 -8.88
N ARG A 436 16.03 22.06 -9.06
CA ARG A 436 16.80 23.18 -8.49
C ARG A 436 16.51 24.50 -9.23
N LYS A 437 16.21 24.48 -10.53
CA LYS A 437 15.87 25.67 -11.33
C LYS A 437 14.40 26.10 -11.18
N MET A 438 13.47 25.16 -11.00
CA MET A 438 12.06 25.47 -10.72
C MET A 438 11.76 25.79 -9.26
N GLN A 439 12.64 25.46 -8.35
CA GLN A 439 12.60 25.82 -6.93
C GLN A 439 13.59 26.96 -6.63
N SER A 440 13.46 28.09 -7.31
CA SER A 440 13.60 29.36 -6.61
C SER A 440 12.38 29.40 -5.67
N PRO A 441 12.50 29.01 -4.38
CA PRO A 441 11.37 29.03 -3.50
C PRO A 441 10.96 30.49 -3.38
N SER A 442 9.68 30.79 -3.64
CA SER A 442 9.15 31.98 -3.04
C SER A 442 9.52 31.87 -1.55
N SER A 443 10.06 32.92 -0.96
CA SER A 443 10.47 32.99 0.45
C SER A 443 9.43 32.33 1.39
N LEU A 444 8.16 32.43 1.03
CA LEU A 444 7.02 31.84 1.73
C LEU A 444 7.01 30.30 1.69
N ARG A 445 7.32 29.66 0.54
CA ARG A 445 7.39 28.18 0.45
C ARG A 445 8.52 27.61 1.30
N SER A 446 9.68 28.25 1.27
CA SER A 446 10.84 27.83 2.07
C SER A 446 10.55 28.00 3.56
N PHE A 447 9.91 29.12 3.95
CA PHE A 447 9.49 29.37 5.32
C PHE A 447 8.48 28.32 5.81
N MET A 448 7.42 28.05 5.04
CA MET A 448 6.43 27.03 5.38
C MET A 448 7.05 25.63 5.53
N LEU A 449 7.99 25.27 4.65
CA LEU A 449 8.72 23.99 4.73
C LEU A 449 9.53 23.90 6.02
N SER A 450 10.33 24.92 6.31
CA SER A 450 11.16 24.95 7.52
C SER A 450 10.28 24.92 8.78
N PHE A 451 9.20 25.68 8.80
CA PHE A 451 8.24 25.68 9.91
C PHE A 451 7.62 24.31 10.15
N LEU A 452 7.20 23.63 9.09
CA LEU A 452 6.59 22.30 9.20
C LEU A 452 7.58 21.22 9.63
N VAL A 453 8.83 21.28 9.16
CA VAL A 453 9.90 20.40 9.65
C VAL A 453 10.15 20.63 11.13
N LEU A 454 10.23 21.89 11.57
CA LEU A 454 10.38 22.23 12.99
C LEU A 454 9.21 21.75 13.83
N CYS A 455 7.97 21.95 13.38
CA CYS A 455 6.78 21.40 14.04
C CYS A 455 6.83 19.88 14.13
N SER A 456 7.25 19.20 13.07
CA SER A 456 7.40 17.75 13.05
C SER A 456 8.44 17.28 14.07
N LEU A 457 9.61 17.90 14.12
CA LEU A 457 10.65 17.61 15.11
C LEU A 457 10.17 17.86 16.54
N PHE A 458 9.46 18.96 16.75
CA PHE A 458 8.84 19.27 18.05
C PHE A 458 7.83 18.20 18.47
N LEU A 459 6.95 17.76 17.57
CA LEU A 459 5.98 16.70 17.86
C LEU A 459 6.65 15.36 18.18
N HIS A 460 7.74 14.99 17.49
CA HIS A 460 8.53 13.81 17.85
C HIS A 460 9.11 13.93 19.26
N LEU A 461 9.70 15.07 19.58
CA LEU A 461 10.29 15.33 20.90
C LEU A 461 9.22 15.27 22.00
N VAL A 462 8.10 15.95 21.82
CA VAL A 462 6.97 15.93 22.74
C VAL A 462 6.44 14.52 22.97
N TYR A 463 6.30 13.73 21.90
CA TYR A 463 5.82 12.35 22.05
C TYR A 463 6.83 11.49 22.81
N ILE A 464 8.12 11.56 22.50
CA ILE A 464 9.18 10.79 23.20
C ILE A 464 9.24 11.17 24.68
N THR A 465 9.03 12.43 25.03
CA THR A 465 9.11 12.89 26.42
C THR A 465 7.86 12.64 27.25
N LEU A 466 6.67 12.80 26.65
CA LEU A 466 5.40 12.68 27.37
C LEU A 466 4.87 11.24 27.44
N HIS A 467 5.12 10.44 26.42
CA HIS A 467 4.57 9.07 26.39
C HIS A 467 5.04 8.19 27.57
N PRO A 468 6.33 8.19 27.98
CA PRO A 468 6.76 7.46 29.18
C PRO A 468 6.08 7.98 30.45
N LEU A 469 5.88 9.30 30.58
CA LEU A 469 5.23 9.91 31.74
C LEU A 469 3.76 9.51 31.85
N THR A 470 3.03 9.45 30.75
CA THR A 470 1.62 9.03 30.73
C THR A 470 1.46 7.56 31.06
N SER A 471 2.39 6.70 30.60
CA SER A 471 2.37 5.27 30.92
C SER A 471 2.65 5.00 32.41
N ILE A 472 3.60 5.73 33.01
CA ILE A 472 3.89 5.66 34.46
C ILE A 472 2.70 6.16 35.27
N LEU A 473 2.05 7.27 34.88
CA LEU A 473 0.88 7.80 35.56
C LEU A 473 -0.35 6.88 35.46
N SER A 474 -0.48 6.14 34.36
CA SER A 474 -1.56 5.15 34.21
C SER A 474 -1.33 3.91 35.08
N SER A 475 -0.07 3.45 35.21
CA SER A 475 0.29 2.32 36.07
C SER A 475 0.22 2.65 37.57
N LEU A 476 0.31 3.93 37.94
CA LEU A 476 0.13 4.37 39.34
C LEU A 476 -1.35 4.56 39.75
N LYS A 477 -2.28 4.53 38.76
CA LYS A 477 -3.74 4.63 38.98
C LYS A 477 -4.45 3.27 39.01
N GLN A 478 -3.75 2.19 38.70
CA GLN A 478 -4.20 0.81 38.88
C GLN A 478 -3.63 0.24 40.20
#